data_6f1d7a75b38844aaf9221449d69bd3ed
#
_entry.id   6f1d7a75b38844aaf9221449d69bd3ed
#
_cell.length_a   1.000
_cell.length_b   1.000
_cell.length_c   1.000
_cell.angle_alpha   90.00
_cell.angle_beta   90.00
_cell.angle_gamma   90.00
#
_symmetry.space_group_name_H-M   'P 1'
#
loop_
_entity.id
_entity.type
_entity.pdbx_description
1 polymer ?
#
loop_
_entity_poly.entity_id
_entity_poly.type
_entity_poly.pdbx_seq_one_letter_code
_entity_poly.pdbx_strand_id
1 'polypeptide(L)'
;MSAIFGFCTIDNSDNGIKQMLPWNRPYGMFKEALFACDKVSIGCCVEKLSDNHIQTVPVINDGDCHAVIDAVIYNREDIIAECEVPEDISDAELLYMHIKKSGLTALKNINGDFAGAIYDAHNDRLTLFRDHMGVRPLFFYKDKCTVAFSTDIRGLLALPLVKTQVIEEWIYKTVSGFDTDTLLGTPYEGVECVPPASFLQFSCTNWNEEISVTEYWRIGSTKIRKKSDEEYIAGLRELITDSVNRRLNAVSGLVGAEMSGGLDSSVIDILINRAGRECIYYSWSKDPSEVPMAEHDERLIIGEICKRENISCYYSHLSDNYEHGMEEVARNAEINVPENGSGDFRFAFPSNSNTYQIIYASQFVKSKGANVIFTGHGGDEGVSHRSNIYEMYAHHEYYHYWRYLWSVTRGKNRIFRTLKKGLTNIAESKKSLKETYLNWFESPELLKEDFARQFKIKKESALLFEFDPIGYIKSGGSRNRLDNMALFGAYSGVRYLVPFFDYRVIDYAVSIPRYLYAHKGVKRYIYREAFKDIIPKSLYRLNEKEDMSLRNIPVRDSWQEEYARRKREIIESLDREYWGKYLDFAEIDVHLSKDYPPEEEYEEEMRHLKAILKCALAHNLYKKARENT
;
A
#
# COMPACT_ATOMS: atom_id res chain seq x y z
N MET A 1 -14.11 -4.76 -0.98
CA MET A 1 -13.63 -4.53 0.40
C MET A 1 -14.76 -3.87 1.15
N SER A 2 -15.10 -4.35 2.33
CA SER A 2 -16.10 -3.67 3.16
C SER A 2 -15.49 -2.46 3.84
N ALA A 3 -16.30 -1.49 4.23
CA ALA A 3 -15.88 -0.37 5.05
C ALA A 3 -16.53 -0.42 6.42
N ILE A 4 -15.78 0.00 7.42
CA ILE A 4 -16.25 0.19 8.78
C ILE A 4 -15.98 1.63 9.22
N PHE A 5 -16.88 2.21 9.97
CA PHE A 5 -16.78 3.58 10.46
C PHE A 5 -17.63 3.79 11.71
N GLY A 6 -17.32 4.81 12.45
CA GLY A 6 -18.10 5.14 13.66
C GLY A 6 -17.38 6.12 14.57
N PHE A 7 -18.05 6.43 15.66
CA PHE A 7 -17.51 7.30 16.70
C PHE A 7 -18.11 7.00 18.07
N CYS A 8 -17.40 7.40 19.10
CA CYS A 8 -17.86 7.54 20.46
C CYS A 8 -17.67 9.00 20.90
N THR A 9 -18.67 9.60 21.55
CA THR A 9 -18.63 11.00 21.99
C THR A 9 -19.34 11.19 23.33
N ILE A 10 -18.99 12.29 24.03
CA ILE A 10 -19.67 12.68 25.28
C ILE A 10 -21.12 13.08 25.02
N ASP A 11 -21.38 13.81 23.94
CA ASP A 11 -22.69 14.36 23.61
C ASP A 11 -23.33 13.56 22.47
N ASN A 12 -24.35 12.81 22.78
CA ASN A 12 -25.06 11.92 21.85
C ASN A 12 -26.06 12.63 20.91
N SER A 13 -25.89 13.89 20.61
CA SER A 13 -26.90 14.66 19.86
C SER A 13 -26.80 14.51 18.35
N ASP A 14 -25.94 13.60 17.79
CA ASP A 14 -25.54 13.78 16.40
C ASP A 14 -25.87 12.63 15.44
N ASN A 15 -26.52 13.01 14.34
CA ASN A 15 -26.64 12.22 13.11
C ASN A 15 -25.31 12.08 12.33
N GLY A 16 -24.15 12.37 12.93
CA GLY A 16 -22.84 12.39 12.30
C GLY A 16 -22.45 11.13 11.56
N ILE A 17 -22.94 9.97 12.01
CA ILE A 17 -22.73 8.70 11.33
C ILE A 17 -23.21 8.72 9.87
N LYS A 18 -24.28 9.46 9.57
CA LYS A 18 -24.81 9.59 8.21
C LYS A 18 -23.92 10.42 7.30
N GLN A 19 -23.08 11.31 7.86
CA GLN A 19 -22.13 12.12 7.10
C GLN A 19 -20.90 11.30 6.71
N MET A 20 -20.54 10.28 7.49
CA MET A 20 -19.45 9.35 7.19
C MET A 20 -19.84 8.33 6.10
N LEU A 21 -21.13 7.99 6.01
CA LEU A 21 -21.64 6.92 5.14
C LEU A 21 -21.31 7.12 3.65
N PRO A 22 -21.54 8.29 3.02
CA PRO A 22 -21.28 8.49 1.60
C PRO A 22 -19.82 8.18 1.20
N TRP A 23 -18.87 8.50 2.06
CA TRP A 23 -17.43 8.28 1.82
C TRP A 23 -17.01 6.82 1.98
N ASN A 24 -17.75 6.04 2.77
CA ASN A 24 -17.48 4.62 3.01
C ASN A 24 -18.28 3.68 2.09
N ARG A 25 -19.38 4.16 1.50
CA ARG A 25 -20.26 3.39 0.61
C ARG A 25 -19.55 2.74 -0.58
N PRO A 26 -18.60 3.39 -1.28
CA PRO A 26 -17.90 2.78 -2.41
C PRO A 26 -17.16 1.49 -2.08
N TYR A 27 -16.78 1.30 -0.83
CA TYR A 27 -16.10 0.07 -0.39
C TYR A 27 -17.03 -1.15 -0.28
N GLY A 28 -18.34 -0.92 -0.09
CA GLY A 28 -19.26 -2.03 0.06
C GLY A 28 -20.70 -1.66 -0.26
N MET A 29 -21.10 -1.84 -1.51
CA MET A 29 -22.43 -1.45 -1.99
C MET A 29 -23.51 -2.54 -1.84
N PHE A 30 -23.13 -3.73 -1.32
CA PHE A 30 -24.08 -4.84 -1.21
C PHE A 30 -25.09 -4.62 -0.08
N LYS A 31 -24.62 -4.16 1.08
CA LYS A 31 -25.46 -3.92 2.25
C LYS A 31 -24.86 -2.85 3.15
N GLU A 32 -25.71 -2.00 3.68
CA GLU A 32 -25.33 -0.97 4.66
C GLU A 32 -26.04 -1.28 5.98
N ALA A 33 -25.35 -1.03 7.09
CA ALA A 33 -25.99 -1.03 8.41
C ALA A 33 -25.38 0.04 9.31
N LEU A 34 -26.25 0.63 10.08
CA LEU A 34 -25.93 1.61 11.11
C LEU A 34 -26.50 1.12 12.43
N PHE A 35 -25.75 1.29 13.50
CA PHE A 35 -26.17 1.02 14.86
C PHE A 35 -25.77 2.21 15.73
N ALA A 36 -26.67 2.60 16.63
CA ALA A 36 -26.39 3.66 17.59
C ALA A 36 -26.94 3.26 18.96
N CYS A 37 -26.15 3.48 19.98
CA CYS A 37 -26.55 3.38 21.37
C CYS A 37 -25.86 4.50 22.16
N ASP A 38 -26.56 5.08 23.12
CA ASP A 38 -26.09 6.16 23.99
C ASP A 38 -24.98 7.07 23.42
N LYS A 39 -23.71 6.69 23.58
CA LYS A 39 -22.53 7.46 23.20
C LYS A 39 -21.87 7.00 21.91
N VAL A 40 -22.28 5.84 21.38
CA VAL A 40 -21.57 5.17 20.27
C VAL A 40 -22.48 5.04 19.06
N SER A 41 -21.94 5.44 17.91
CA SER A 41 -22.54 5.17 16.62
C SER A 41 -21.52 4.43 15.75
N ILE A 42 -21.91 3.28 15.22
CA ILE A 42 -21.05 2.47 14.34
C ILE A 42 -21.80 2.08 13.08
N GLY A 43 -21.10 1.93 11.99
CA GLY A 43 -21.65 1.56 10.71
C GLY A 43 -20.70 0.75 9.85
N CYS A 44 -21.26 0.07 8.88
CA CYS A 44 -20.50 -0.62 7.87
C CYS A 44 -21.19 -0.61 6.51
N CYS A 45 -20.38 -0.67 5.47
CA CYS A 45 -20.77 -0.91 4.09
C CYS A 45 -20.16 -2.23 3.66
N VAL A 46 -20.98 -3.23 3.34
CA VAL A 46 -20.53 -4.60 3.10
C VAL A 46 -20.38 -4.88 1.62
N GLU A 47 -19.23 -5.46 1.23
CA GLU A 47 -18.98 -6.00 -0.08
C GLU A 47 -19.42 -7.47 -0.16
N LYS A 48 -19.86 -7.91 -1.34
CA LYS A 48 -20.09 -9.32 -1.67
C LYS A 48 -18.94 -9.85 -2.53
N LEU A 49 -18.06 -10.68 -1.97
CA LEU A 49 -16.92 -11.25 -2.69
C LEU A 49 -17.29 -12.44 -3.57
N SER A 50 -18.25 -13.25 -3.14
CA SER A 50 -18.74 -14.42 -3.88
C SER A 50 -20.11 -14.85 -3.41
N ASP A 51 -20.83 -15.65 -4.23
CA ASP A 51 -22.14 -16.19 -3.85
C ASP A 51 -22.05 -17.23 -2.73
N ASN A 52 -20.89 -17.86 -2.56
CA ASN A 52 -20.64 -18.88 -1.55
C ASN A 52 -20.02 -18.32 -0.26
N HIS A 53 -19.62 -17.05 -0.26
CA HIS A 53 -19.04 -16.43 0.94
C HIS A 53 -20.15 -15.72 1.70
N ILE A 54 -20.51 -16.27 2.81
CA ILE A 54 -21.46 -15.65 3.74
C ILE A 54 -20.75 -14.48 4.43
N GLN A 55 -20.69 -13.38 3.73
CA GLN A 55 -20.28 -12.11 4.33
C GLN A 55 -21.55 -11.43 4.74
N THR A 56 -21.91 -11.44 6.06
CA THR A 56 -23.02 -10.54 6.28
C THR A 56 -23.69 -10.53 7.62
N VAL A 57 -22.97 -10.29 8.65
CA VAL A 57 -23.64 -9.53 9.70
C VAL A 57 -23.01 -8.14 9.66
N PRO A 58 -23.76 -7.15 9.17
CA PRO A 58 -23.21 -5.80 9.03
C PRO A 58 -22.79 -5.22 10.38
N VAL A 59 -23.54 -5.51 11.44
CA VAL A 59 -23.22 -5.16 12.84
C VAL A 59 -23.46 -6.39 13.69
N ILE A 60 -22.46 -6.82 14.41
CA ILE A 60 -22.54 -7.91 15.38
C ILE A 60 -23.07 -7.31 16.69
N ASN A 61 -24.18 -7.85 17.18
CA ASN A 61 -24.77 -7.48 18.46
C ASN A 61 -24.76 -8.70 19.39
N ASP A 62 -23.97 -8.67 20.43
CA ASP A 62 -23.82 -9.77 21.38
C ASP A 62 -23.89 -9.24 22.82
N GLY A 63 -25.12 -9.09 23.33
CA GLY A 63 -25.38 -8.48 24.62
C GLY A 63 -24.92 -7.02 24.67
N ASP A 64 -23.97 -6.73 25.56
CA ASP A 64 -23.38 -5.40 25.72
C ASP A 64 -22.24 -5.11 24.73
N CYS A 65 -21.91 -6.06 23.84
CA CYS A 65 -20.87 -5.91 22.85
C CYS A 65 -21.46 -5.66 21.46
N HIS A 66 -20.94 -4.61 20.80
CA HIS A 66 -21.33 -4.23 19.45
C HIS A 66 -20.07 -4.13 18.57
N ALA A 67 -20.06 -4.79 17.42
CA ALA A 67 -18.86 -4.82 16.57
C ALA A 67 -19.18 -4.59 15.09
N VAL A 68 -18.25 -3.94 14.40
CA VAL A 68 -18.16 -3.85 12.94
C VAL A 68 -16.78 -4.34 12.51
N ILE A 69 -16.76 -5.32 11.61
CA ILE A 69 -15.51 -5.98 11.21
C ILE A 69 -15.51 -6.18 9.69
N ASP A 70 -14.47 -5.74 9.01
CA ASP A 70 -14.11 -6.15 7.65
C ASP A 70 -13.02 -7.22 7.74
N ALA A 71 -13.29 -8.44 7.29
CA ALA A 71 -12.34 -9.54 7.36
C ALA A 71 -12.45 -10.48 6.16
N VAL A 72 -11.29 -11.03 5.76
CA VAL A 72 -11.15 -12.25 4.98
C VAL A 72 -10.14 -13.14 5.69
N ILE A 73 -10.54 -14.33 6.10
CA ILE A 73 -9.71 -15.27 6.86
C ILE A 73 -9.23 -16.38 5.94
N TYR A 74 -7.92 -16.52 5.77
CA TYR A 74 -7.29 -17.50 4.90
C TYR A 74 -6.99 -18.84 5.58
N ASN A 75 -6.98 -18.90 6.91
CA ASN A 75 -6.91 -20.14 7.71
C ASN A 75 -8.24 -20.44 8.41
N ARG A 76 -9.33 -20.21 7.71
CA ARG A 76 -10.70 -20.30 8.21
C ARG A 76 -11.01 -21.63 8.89
N GLU A 77 -10.62 -22.74 8.27
CA GLU A 77 -10.87 -24.09 8.80
C GLU A 77 -10.25 -24.31 10.18
N ASP A 78 -9.02 -23.82 10.39
CA ASP A 78 -8.32 -23.92 11.68
C ASP A 78 -9.09 -23.15 12.77
N ILE A 79 -9.58 -21.94 12.43
CA ILE A 79 -10.28 -21.07 13.38
C ILE A 79 -11.69 -21.59 13.69
N ILE A 80 -12.41 -22.13 12.70
CA ILE A 80 -13.70 -22.80 12.90
C ILE A 80 -13.54 -23.98 13.88
N ALA A 81 -12.53 -24.83 13.65
CA ALA A 81 -12.25 -25.95 14.52
C ALA A 81 -11.87 -25.51 15.95
N GLU A 82 -11.08 -24.43 16.08
CA GLU A 82 -10.72 -23.85 17.37
C GLU A 82 -11.94 -23.28 18.09
N CYS A 83 -12.80 -22.55 17.39
CA CYS A 83 -13.96 -21.89 17.98
C CYS A 83 -15.18 -22.80 18.17
N GLU A 84 -15.18 -23.97 17.52
CA GLU A 84 -16.32 -24.92 17.53
C GLU A 84 -17.61 -24.30 17.01
N VAL A 85 -17.52 -23.51 15.92
CA VAL A 85 -18.64 -22.80 15.30
C VAL A 85 -19.01 -23.44 13.95
N PRO A 86 -20.23 -23.17 13.42
CA PRO A 86 -20.66 -23.67 12.12
C PRO A 86 -19.75 -23.24 10.97
N GLU A 87 -19.61 -24.08 9.94
CA GLU A 87 -18.78 -23.78 8.76
C GLU A 87 -19.30 -22.60 7.92
N ASP A 88 -20.60 -22.31 7.99
CA ASP A 88 -21.27 -21.25 7.26
C ASP A 88 -21.25 -19.88 7.97
N ILE A 89 -20.55 -19.77 9.11
CA ILE A 89 -20.34 -18.49 9.82
C ILE A 89 -19.60 -17.49 8.93
N SER A 90 -19.91 -16.20 8.99
CA SER A 90 -19.16 -15.17 8.26
C SER A 90 -17.76 -14.97 8.84
N ASP A 91 -16.81 -14.47 8.01
CA ASP A 91 -15.44 -14.18 8.48
C ASP A 91 -15.43 -13.12 9.59
N ALA A 92 -16.34 -12.14 9.52
CA ALA A 92 -16.48 -11.12 10.56
C ALA A 92 -16.92 -11.73 11.89
N GLU A 93 -17.94 -12.59 11.86
CA GLU A 93 -18.43 -13.29 13.06
C GLU A 93 -17.39 -14.29 13.59
N LEU A 94 -16.73 -15.02 12.69
CA LEU A 94 -15.66 -15.97 13.05
C LEU A 94 -14.53 -15.26 13.79
N LEU A 95 -14.09 -14.11 13.28
CA LEU A 95 -13.06 -13.29 13.92
C LEU A 95 -13.53 -12.77 15.28
N TYR A 96 -14.78 -12.31 15.38
CA TYR A 96 -15.37 -11.88 16.63
C TYR A 96 -15.43 -13.03 17.65
N MET A 97 -15.88 -14.22 17.25
CA MET A 97 -15.95 -15.39 18.13
C MET A 97 -14.58 -15.85 18.60
N HIS A 98 -13.56 -15.79 17.72
CA HIS A 98 -12.18 -16.07 18.08
C HIS A 98 -11.65 -15.07 19.13
N ILE A 99 -11.90 -13.78 18.94
CA ILE A 99 -11.53 -12.74 19.92
C ILE A 99 -12.26 -12.98 21.25
N LYS A 100 -13.56 -13.29 21.22
CA LYS A 100 -14.36 -13.56 22.42
C LYS A 100 -13.85 -14.78 23.19
N LYS A 101 -13.46 -15.85 22.50
CA LYS A 101 -12.93 -17.08 23.10
C LYS A 101 -11.52 -16.92 23.63
N SER A 102 -10.61 -16.33 22.86
CA SER A 102 -9.15 -16.41 23.07
C SER A 102 -8.52 -15.03 23.38
N GLY A 103 -9.30 -13.94 23.36
CA GLY A 103 -8.84 -12.59 23.61
C GLY A 103 -8.17 -11.93 22.40
N LEU A 104 -7.97 -10.61 22.45
CA LEU A 104 -7.41 -9.81 21.36
C LEU A 104 -6.00 -10.22 20.94
N THR A 105 -5.18 -10.73 21.86
CA THR A 105 -3.83 -11.21 21.54
C THR A 105 -3.81 -12.44 20.64
N ALA A 106 -4.93 -13.16 20.54
CA ALA A 106 -5.10 -14.31 19.65
C ALA A 106 -5.20 -13.90 18.17
N LEU A 107 -5.40 -12.62 17.85
CA LEU A 107 -5.32 -12.08 16.49
C LEU A 107 -4.01 -12.46 15.79
N LYS A 108 -2.93 -12.71 16.53
CA LYS A 108 -1.65 -13.20 15.98
C LYS A 108 -1.76 -14.53 15.22
N ASN A 109 -2.79 -15.34 15.51
CA ASN A 109 -3.00 -16.65 14.89
C ASN A 109 -3.87 -16.57 13.61
N ILE A 110 -4.45 -15.42 13.33
CA ILE A 110 -5.30 -15.21 12.15
C ILE A 110 -4.44 -14.94 10.92
N ASN A 111 -4.48 -15.83 9.95
CA ASN A 111 -3.99 -15.51 8.62
C ASN A 111 -5.15 -14.90 7.83
N GLY A 112 -5.11 -13.58 7.63
CA GLY A 112 -6.20 -12.85 7.02
C GLY A 112 -5.89 -11.37 6.84
N ASP A 113 -6.73 -10.72 6.05
CA ASP A 113 -6.77 -9.26 5.87
C ASP A 113 -7.98 -8.74 6.62
N PHE A 114 -7.77 -7.96 7.67
CA PHE A 114 -8.89 -7.51 8.53
C PHE A 114 -8.65 -6.17 9.22
N ALA A 115 -9.76 -5.49 9.47
CA ALA A 115 -9.83 -4.37 10.41
C ALA A 115 -11.17 -4.43 11.14
N GLY A 116 -11.21 -3.96 12.38
CA GLY A 116 -12.43 -4.01 13.16
C GLY A 116 -12.51 -2.99 14.28
N ALA A 117 -13.75 -2.78 14.73
CA ALA A 117 -14.08 -2.01 15.92
C ALA A 117 -15.04 -2.81 16.78
N ILE A 118 -14.78 -2.89 18.08
CA ILE A 118 -15.65 -3.53 19.08
C ILE A 118 -15.90 -2.52 20.19
N TYR A 119 -17.15 -2.21 20.44
CA TYR A 119 -17.58 -1.45 21.61
C TYR A 119 -18.15 -2.40 22.66
N ASP A 120 -17.58 -2.36 23.84
CA ASP A 120 -18.03 -3.05 25.04
C ASP A 120 -18.73 -2.03 25.96
N ALA A 121 -20.05 -2.06 25.98
CA ALA A 121 -20.86 -1.14 26.76
C ALA A 121 -20.77 -1.40 28.28
N HIS A 122 -20.47 -2.64 28.70
CA HIS A 122 -20.30 -2.97 30.11
C HIS A 122 -19.03 -2.30 30.69
N ASN A 123 -17.94 -2.30 29.94
CA ASN A 123 -16.67 -1.71 30.34
C ASN A 123 -16.45 -0.29 29.78
N ASP A 124 -17.40 0.24 29.02
CA ASP A 124 -17.34 1.55 28.33
C ASP A 124 -16.04 1.70 27.51
N ARG A 125 -15.69 0.67 26.72
CA ARG A 125 -14.46 0.62 25.94
C ARG A 125 -14.71 0.41 24.46
N LEU A 126 -14.08 1.26 23.65
CA LEU A 126 -13.98 1.06 22.19
C LEU A 126 -12.60 0.47 21.88
N THR A 127 -12.58 -0.67 21.18
CA THR A 127 -11.35 -1.32 20.70
C THR A 127 -11.31 -1.24 19.18
N LEU A 128 -10.21 -0.72 18.62
CA LEU A 128 -9.90 -0.76 17.19
C LEU A 128 -8.75 -1.73 16.97
N PHE A 129 -8.81 -2.55 15.92
CA PHE A 129 -7.74 -3.50 15.60
C PHE A 129 -7.53 -3.62 14.10
N ARG A 130 -6.31 -4.02 13.69
CA ARG A 130 -5.90 -4.10 12.29
C ARG A 130 -5.01 -5.33 12.06
N ASP A 131 -5.07 -5.91 10.84
CA ASP A 131 -4.29 -7.09 10.47
C ASP A 131 -2.77 -6.91 10.55
N HIS A 132 -2.04 -8.02 10.45
CA HIS A 132 -0.59 -8.11 10.63
C HIS A 132 0.21 -7.12 9.77
N MET A 133 -0.21 -6.90 8.54
CA MET A 133 0.50 -6.10 7.56
C MET A 133 -0.19 -4.76 7.26
N GLY A 134 -1.36 -4.53 7.86
CA GLY A 134 -2.17 -3.35 7.60
C GLY A 134 -2.74 -3.32 6.17
N VAL A 135 -3.10 -4.47 5.62
CA VAL A 135 -3.71 -4.57 4.29
C VAL A 135 -5.06 -3.86 4.26
N ARG A 136 -5.82 -3.92 5.35
CA ARG A 136 -7.05 -3.15 5.49
C ARG A 136 -6.76 -1.75 6.04
N PRO A 137 -7.14 -0.66 5.35
CA PRO A 137 -7.00 0.68 5.91
C PRO A 137 -7.97 0.88 7.08
N LEU A 138 -7.49 1.51 8.14
CA LEU A 138 -8.31 1.98 9.24
C LEU A 138 -7.66 3.21 9.86
N PHE A 139 -8.37 4.33 9.81
CA PHE A 139 -7.95 5.60 10.39
C PHE A 139 -8.74 5.87 11.65
N PHE A 140 -8.17 6.63 12.56
CA PHE A 140 -8.86 7.09 13.75
C PHE A 140 -8.50 8.55 14.08
N TYR A 141 -9.38 9.18 14.84
CA TYR A 141 -9.21 10.50 15.45
C TYR A 141 -9.53 10.41 16.92
N LYS A 142 -8.77 11.10 17.77
CA LYS A 142 -9.07 11.24 19.20
C LYS A 142 -8.81 12.65 19.66
N ASP A 143 -9.77 13.22 20.39
CA ASP A 143 -9.60 14.43 21.20
C ASP A 143 -10.12 14.20 22.62
N LYS A 144 -10.42 15.30 23.34
CA LYS A 144 -10.90 15.26 24.73
C LYS A 144 -12.37 14.85 24.88
N CYS A 145 -13.11 14.69 23.80
CA CYS A 145 -14.54 14.46 23.80
C CYS A 145 -14.98 13.38 22.83
N THR A 146 -14.13 12.98 21.88
CA THR A 146 -14.48 12.14 20.75
C THR A 146 -13.37 11.17 20.39
N VAL A 147 -13.77 9.93 20.12
CA VAL A 147 -12.97 8.97 19.35
C VAL A 147 -13.78 8.61 18.12
N ALA A 148 -13.21 8.77 16.95
CA ALA A 148 -13.84 8.39 15.68
C ALA A 148 -12.91 7.49 14.87
N PHE A 149 -13.48 6.61 14.03
CA PHE A 149 -12.72 5.73 13.15
C PHE A 149 -13.43 5.57 11.81
N SER A 150 -12.64 5.31 10.76
CA SER A 150 -13.17 5.06 9.42
C SER A 150 -12.17 4.31 8.55
N THR A 151 -12.67 3.44 7.70
CA THR A 151 -11.87 2.83 6.60
C THR A 151 -11.38 3.90 5.64
N ASP A 152 -12.21 4.88 5.32
CA ASP A 152 -11.85 6.02 4.47
C ASP A 152 -11.60 7.27 5.33
N ILE A 153 -10.42 7.88 5.16
CA ILE A 153 -10.05 9.10 5.90
C ILE A 153 -11.06 10.25 5.68
N ARG A 154 -11.70 10.32 4.49
CA ARG A 154 -12.71 11.33 4.17
C ARG A 154 -13.95 11.17 5.04
N GLY A 155 -14.30 9.94 5.41
CA GLY A 155 -15.38 9.69 6.38
C GLY A 155 -15.11 10.33 7.74
N LEU A 156 -13.84 10.31 8.21
CA LEU A 156 -13.45 11.06 9.42
C LEU A 156 -13.54 12.57 9.21
N LEU A 157 -12.98 13.07 8.11
CA LEU A 157 -12.95 14.51 7.83
C LEU A 157 -14.36 15.10 7.65
N ALA A 158 -15.31 14.32 7.17
CA ALA A 158 -16.72 14.70 7.02
C ALA A 158 -17.47 14.80 8.36
N LEU A 159 -16.96 14.16 9.42
CA LEU A 159 -17.61 14.18 10.73
C LEU A 159 -17.37 15.53 11.44
N PRO A 160 -18.40 16.35 11.77
CA PRO A 160 -18.23 17.65 12.40
C PRO A 160 -17.52 17.62 13.75
N LEU A 161 -17.57 16.48 14.44
CA LEU A 161 -16.87 16.25 15.71
C LEU A 161 -15.35 16.20 15.54
N VAL A 162 -14.85 15.85 14.34
CA VAL A 162 -13.42 15.79 14.03
C VAL A 162 -12.89 17.19 13.76
N LYS A 163 -12.26 17.80 14.75
CA LYS A 163 -11.66 19.14 14.66
C LYS A 163 -10.19 18.98 14.32
N THR A 164 -9.84 19.18 13.07
CA THR A 164 -8.48 18.99 12.57
C THR A 164 -8.05 20.13 11.63
N GLN A 165 -6.76 20.17 11.33
CA GLN A 165 -6.14 21.06 10.34
C GLN A 165 -4.95 20.34 9.71
N VAL A 166 -4.43 20.89 8.60
CA VAL A 166 -3.21 20.34 7.99
C VAL A 166 -2.01 20.65 8.88
N ILE A 167 -1.20 19.63 9.15
CA ILE A 167 -0.02 19.72 10.05
C ILE A 167 1.07 20.57 9.39
N GLU A 168 1.51 21.64 10.06
CA GLU A 168 2.55 22.54 9.53
C GLU A 168 3.90 21.83 9.31
N GLU A 169 4.30 20.94 10.20
CA GLU A 169 5.51 20.12 10.02
C GLU A 169 5.39 19.21 8.77
N TRP A 170 4.18 18.70 8.47
CA TRP A 170 3.94 17.91 7.28
C TRP A 170 4.06 18.77 6.02
N ILE A 171 3.53 20.02 6.03
CA ILE A 171 3.70 20.98 4.95
C ILE A 171 5.18 21.23 4.69
N TYR A 172 5.93 21.55 5.75
CA TYR A 172 7.35 21.80 5.64
C TYR A 172 8.09 20.60 5.03
N LYS A 173 7.88 19.39 5.56
CA LYS A 173 8.49 18.15 5.08
C LYS A 173 8.13 17.89 3.60
N THR A 174 6.86 18.00 3.25
CA THR A 174 6.38 17.75 1.89
C THR A 174 7.05 18.66 0.88
N VAL A 175 7.07 19.97 1.15
CA VAL A 175 7.62 20.96 0.22
C VAL A 175 9.15 20.90 0.16
N SER A 176 9.81 20.61 1.28
CA SER A 176 11.27 20.46 1.33
C SER A 176 11.76 19.11 0.78
N GLY A 177 10.86 18.26 0.25
CA GLY A 177 11.23 16.99 -0.37
C GLY A 177 11.51 15.85 0.61
N PHE A 178 11.15 15.99 1.89
CA PHE A 178 11.24 14.89 2.84
C PHE A 178 10.18 13.82 2.58
N ASP A 179 10.52 12.60 2.92
CA ASP A 179 9.51 11.54 2.96
C ASP A 179 8.51 11.84 4.09
N THR A 180 7.30 12.21 3.69
CA THR A 180 6.16 12.43 4.59
C THR A 180 5.33 11.17 4.76
N ASP A 181 5.63 10.14 4.01
CA ASP A 181 4.92 8.89 4.03
C ASP A 181 5.39 8.07 5.24
N THR A 182 4.79 8.33 6.39
CA THR A 182 5.02 7.54 7.60
C THR A 182 3.97 6.44 7.72
N LEU A 183 4.29 5.37 8.42
CA LEU A 183 3.38 4.23 8.58
C LEU A 183 2.05 4.61 9.24
N LEU A 184 2.06 5.56 10.16
CA LEU A 184 0.90 5.95 10.97
C LEU A 184 0.37 7.33 10.65
N GLY A 185 1.24 8.24 10.17
CA GLY A 185 0.91 9.65 9.99
C GLY A 185 -0.03 9.91 8.81
N THR A 186 -0.82 10.95 8.96
CA THR A 186 -1.63 11.57 7.92
C THR A 186 -1.30 13.05 7.82
N PRO A 187 -1.77 13.79 6.81
CA PRO A 187 -1.61 15.23 6.76
C PRO A 187 -2.37 15.99 7.85
N TYR A 188 -3.26 15.34 8.60
CA TYR A 188 -4.25 15.98 9.45
C TYR A 188 -3.96 15.78 10.94
N GLU A 189 -4.00 16.87 11.71
CA GLU A 189 -3.74 16.85 13.15
C GLU A 189 -4.74 15.95 13.88
N GLY A 190 -4.21 15.05 14.72
CA GLY A 190 -5.02 14.10 15.50
C GLY A 190 -5.65 12.96 14.68
N VAL A 191 -5.43 12.91 13.38
CA VAL A 191 -5.88 11.79 12.53
C VAL A 191 -4.70 10.89 12.21
N GLU A 192 -4.77 9.64 12.63
CA GLU A 192 -3.72 8.64 12.47
C GLU A 192 -4.27 7.33 11.90
N CYS A 193 -3.37 6.47 11.40
CA CYS A 193 -3.70 5.09 11.06
C CYS A 193 -3.61 4.20 12.30
N VAL A 194 -4.54 3.25 12.42
CA VAL A 194 -4.36 2.14 13.37
C VAL A 194 -3.11 1.36 12.95
N PRO A 195 -2.13 1.16 13.86
CA PRO A 195 -0.91 0.45 13.52
C PRO A 195 -1.18 -0.98 13.04
N PRO A 196 -0.45 -1.49 12.03
CA PRO A 196 -0.49 -2.90 11.68
C PRO A 196 -0.18 -3.79 12.89
N ALA A 197 -0.71 -5.01 12.90
CA ALA A 197 -0.51 -6.00 13.95
C ALA A 197 -0.83 -5.50 15.37
N SER A 198 -1.76 -4.56 15.50
CA SER A 198 -2.05 -3.92 16.78
C SER A 198 -3.55 -3.79 17.04
N PHE A 199 -3.87 -3.62 18.31
CA PHE A 199 -5.16 -3.11 18.72
C PHE A 199 -4.99 -1.91 19.67
N LEU A 200 -5.93 -0.98 19.56
CA LEU A 200 -6.01 0.22 20.38
C LEU A 200 -7.27 0.17 21.23
N GLN A 201 -7.17 0.56 22.49
CA GLN A 201 -8.31 0.63 23.38
C GLN A 201 -8.50 2.05 23.92
N PHE A 202 -9.72 2.52 23.84
CA PHE A 202 -10.13 3.85 24.24
C PHE A 202 -11.20 3.73 25.33
N SER A 203 -11.10 4.55 26.38
CA SER A 203 -12.20 4.73 27.32
C SER A 203 -13.24 5.68 26.71
N CYS A 204 -14.52 5.30 26.77
CA CYS A 204 -15.63 6.14 26.34
C CYS A 204 -16.21 6.99 27.50
N THR A 205 -15.61 6.94 28.69
CA THR A 205 -15.99 7.73 29.87
C THR A 205 -14.83 8.58 30.40
N ASN A 206 -13.61 8.04 30.40
CA ASN A 206 -12.40 8.75 30.82
C ASN A 206 -11.60 9.27 29.61
N TRP A 207 -11.99 10.39 29.08
CA TRP A 207 -11.41 11.00 27.87
C TRP A 207 -9.95 11.48 28.02
N ASN A 208 -9.48 11.62 29.26
CA ASN A 208 -8.08 11.94 29.55
C ASN A 208 -7.18 10.71 29.63
N GLU A 209 -7.75 9.50 29.56
CA GLU A 209 -6.98 8.27 29.53
C GLU A 209 -6.14 8.19 28.24
N GLU A 210 -4.87 7.84 28.40
CA GLU A 210 -4.00 7.61 27.26
C GLU A 210 -4.49 6.41 26.44
N ILE A 211 -4.21 6.43 25.14
CA ILE A 211 -4.56 5.32 24.23
C ILE A 211 -3.71 4.12 24.63
N SER A 212 -4.36 3.02 24.99
CA SER A 212 -3.66 1.76 25.17
C SER A 212 -3.39 1.13 23.80
N VAL A 213 -2.11 1.05 23.42
CA VAL A 213 -1.67 0.41 22.16
C VAL A 213 -0.99 -0.90 22.48
N THR A 214 -1.50 -2.00 21.95
CA THR A 214 -0.91 -3.33 22.09
C THR A 214 -0.57 -3.90 20.74
N GLU A 215 0.72 -4.13 20.46
CA GLU A 215 1.22 -4.85 19.30
C GLU A 215 1.10 -6.36 19.60
N TYR A 216 0.22 -7.08 18.88
CA TYR A 216 0.00 -8.52 19.10
C TYR A 216 0.98 -9.40 18.30
N TRP A 217 1.63 -8.86 17.26
CA TRP A 217 2.66 -9.53 16.48
C TRP A 217 3.68 -8.50 15.94
N ARG A 218 4.90 -8.96 15.70
CA ARG A 218 5.99 -8.14 15.18
C ARG A 218 6.80 -8.90 14.12
N ILE A 219 7.11 -8.24 13.00
CA ILE A 219 7.96 -8.79 11.94
C ILE A 219 9.31 -9.24 12.52
N GLY A 220 9.71 -10.48 12.20
CA GLY A 220 10.98 -11.05 12.64
C GLY A 220 11.01 -11.47 14.12
N SER A 221 9.84 -11.53 14.78
CA SER A 221 9.73 -12.07 16.14
C SER A 221 10.03 -13.57 16.18
N THR A 222 9.74 -14.28 15.11
CA THR A 222 10.03 -15.71 14.96
C THR A 222 11.35 -15.90 14.24
N LYS A 223 12.36 -16.39 14.94
CA LYS A 223 13.66 -16.72 14.34
C LYS A 223 13.62 -18.09 13.68
N ILE A 224 13.39 -18.14 12.39
CA ILE A 224 13.40 -19.36 11.60
C ILE A 224 14.84 -19.69 11.22
N ARG A 225 15.30 -20.88 11.60
CA ARG A 225 16.63 -21.39 11.21
C ARG A 225 16.47 -22.72 10.50
N LYS A 226 17.00 -22.80 9.28
CA LYS A 226 17.06 -24.01 8.48
C LYS A 226 18.48 -24.59 8.49
N LYS A 227 18.60 -25.89 8.22
CA LYS A 227 19.88 -26.61 8.25
C LYS A 227 20.70 -26.39 6.97
N SER A 228 20.03 -26.11 5.85
CA SER A 228 20.68 -25.93 4.55
C SER A 228 20.03 -24.82 3.71
N ASP A 229 20.72 -24.38 2.67
CA ASP A 229 20.23 -23.42 1.68
C ASP A 229 18.99 -23.98 0.95
N GLU A 230 18.99 -25.28 0.65
CA GLU A 230 17.89 -25.97 -0.03
C GLU A 230 16.62 -25.97 0.82
N GLU A 231 16.75 -26.13 2.16
CA GLU A 231 15.60 -26.05 3.06
C GLU A 231 15.01 -24.63 3.12
N TYR A 232 15.86 -23.58 3.02
CA TYR A 232 15.37 -22.21 2.90
C TYR A 232 14.64 -21.99 1.59
N ILE A 233 15.19 -22.48 0.47
CA ILE A 233 14.60 -22.38 -0.87
C ILE A 233 13.24 -23.10 -0.91
N ALA A 234 13.18 -24.33 -0.42
CA ALA A 234 11.95 -25.13 -0.39
C ALA A 234 10.87 -24.48 0.48
N GLY A 235 11.22 -24.01 1.68
CA GLY A 235 10.28 -23.38 2.58
C GLY A 235 9.72 -22.04 2.04
N LEU A 236 10.55 -21.25 1.35
CA LEU A 236 10.07 -20.03 0.69
C LEU A 236 9.05 -20.37 -0.42
N ARG A 237 9.36 -21.36 -1.25
CA ARG A 237 8.44 -21.83 -2.30
C ARG A 237 7.11 -22.30 -1.73
N GLU A 238 7.17 -23.15 -0.70
CA GLU A 238 5.99 -23.70 -0.05
C GLU A 238 5.08 -22.59 0.49
N LEU A 239 5.63 -21.64 1.24
CA LEU A 239 4.87 -20.56 1.85
C LEU A 239 4.25 -19.61 0.81
N ILE A 240 4.97 -19.25 -0.26
CA ILE A 240 4.42 -18.41 -1.32
C ILE A 240 3.30 -19.15 -2.06
N THR A 241 3.52 -20.42 -2.39
CA THR A 241 2.51 -21.24 -3.07
C THR A 241 1.26 -21.40 -2.20
N ASP A 242 1.42 -21.68 -0.90
CA ASP A 242 0.31 -21.76 0.06
C ASP A 242 -0.43 -20.43 0.18
N SER A 243 0.29 -19.31 0.25
CA SER A 243 -0.32 -17.97 0.31
C SER A 243 -1.19 -17.65 -0.91
N VAL A 244 -0.72 -17.98 -2.12
CA VAL A 244 -1.51 -17.82 -3.34
C VAL A 244 -2.74 -18.72 -3.30
N ASN A 245 -2.58 -20.02 -2.97
CA ASN A 245 -3.68 -20.98 -2.95
C ASN A 245 -4.75 -20.64 -1.91
N ARG A 246 -4.37 -20.22 -0.71
CA ARG A 246 -5.32 -19.79 0.34
C ARG A 246 -6.15 -18.60 -0.13
N ARG A 247 -5.55 -17.63 -0.81
CA ARG A 247 -6.28 -16.49 -1.37
C ARG A 247 -7.19 -16.89 -2.53
N LEU A 248 -6.76 -17.82 -3.38
CA LEU A 248 -7.61 -18.39 -4.43
C LEU A 248 -8.81 -19.15 -3.85
N ASN A 249 -8.62 -19.87 -2.75
CA ASN A 249 -9.71 -20.61 -2.09
C ASN A 249 -10.71 -19.69 -1.35
N ALA A 250 -10.24 -18.52 -0.91
CA ALA A 250 -11.10 -17.53 -0.27
C ALA A 250 -12.02 -16.76 -1.24
N VAL A 251 -11.84 -16.93 -2.56
CA VAL A 251 -12.64 -16.25 -3.58
C VAL A 251 -13.19 -17.23 -4.60
N SER A 252 -14.36 -16.95 -5.16
CA SER A 252 -14.99 -17.79 -6.18
C SER A 252 -14.96 -17.10 -7.55
N GLY A 253 -15.12 -17.93 -8.61
CA GLY A 253 -15.25 -17.44 -9.98
C GLY A 253 -13.96 -16.96 -10.62
N LEU A 254 -14.12 -16.07 -11.61
CA LEU A 254 -13.05 -15.47 -12.39
C LEU A 254 -12.24 -14.50 -11.54
N VAL A 255 -10.93 -14.57 -11.64
CA VAL A 255 -10.01 -13.64 -10.96
C VAL A 255 -9.21 -12.83 -11.99
N GLY A 256 -8.64 -11.71 -11.56
CA GLY A 256 -7.66 -10.94 -12.31
C GLY A 256 -6.26 -11.10 -11.73
N ALA A 257 -5.23 -10.81 -12.54
CA ALA A 257 -3.85 -10.72 -12.08
C ALA A 257 -3.06 -9.68 -12.89
N GLU A 258 -2.18 -8.94 -12.20
CA GLU A 258 -1.28 -7.96 -12.81
C GLU A 258 -0.03 -8.67 -13.37
N MET A 259 0.11 -8.73 -14.69
CA MET A 259 1.25 -9.36 -15.37
C MET A 259 2.25 -8.30 -15.85
N SER A 260 3.29 -8.05 -15.09
CA SER A 260 4.29 -7.00 -15.37
C SER A 260 5.56 -7.51 -16.06
N GLY A 261 5.67 -8.81 -16.38
CA GLY A 261 6.92 -9.41 -16.86
C GLY A 261 8.05 -9.42 -15.82
N GLY A 262 7.81 -8.89 -14.62
CA GLY A 262 8.72 -8.92 -13.48
C GLY A 262 8.70 -10.28 -12.77
N LEU A 263 9.72 -10.53 -11.95
CA LEU A 263 9.91 -11.82 -11.28
C LEU A 263 8.74 -12.17 -10.35
N ASP A 264 8.24 -11.20 -9.59
CA ASP A 264 7.25 -11.42 -8.54
C ASP A 264 5.86 -11.68 -9.11
N SER A 265 5.37 -10.79 -9.98
CA SER A 265 4.07 -10.97 -10.65
C SER A 265 4.05 -12.27 -11.45
N SER A 266 5.12 -12.56 -12.22
CA SER A 266 5.18 -13.77 -13.04
C SER A 266 5.06 -15.07 -12.24
N VAL A 267 5.61 -15.13 -11.03
CA VAL A 267 5.45 -16.30 -10.16
C VAL A 267 3.99 -16.44 -9.72
N ILE A 268 3.35 -15.35 -9.30
CA ILE A 268 1.93 -15.38 -8.91
C ILE A 268 1.06 -15.81 -10.10
N ASP A 269 1.26 -15.22 -11.28
CA ASP A 269 0.50 -15.52 -12.50
C ASP A 269 0.58 -17.00 -12.86
N ILE A 270 1.79 -17.57 -12.84
CA ILE A 270 2.02 -18.99 -13.12
C ILE A 270 1.38 -19.88 -12.06
N LEU A 271 1.45 -19.52 -10.78
CA LEU A 271 0.84 -20.30 -9.70
C LEU A 271 -0.69 -20.29 -9.82
N ILE A 272 -1.32 -19.15 -10.16
CA ILE A 272 -2.76 -19.06 -10.40
C ILE A 272 -3.18 -19.97 -11.55
N ASN A 273 -2.46 -19.91 -12.68
CA ASN A 273 -2.74 -20.77 -13.84
C ASN A 273 -2.62 -22.25 -13.50
N ARG A 274 -1.56 -22.64 -12.79
CA ARG A 274 -1.31 -24.04 -12.42
C ARG A 274 -2.24 -24.57 -11.34
N ALA A 275 -2.85 -23.69 -10.55
CA ALA A 275 -3.96 -24.03 -9.68
C ALA A 275 -5.27 -24.29 -10.42
N GLY A 276 -5.29 -24.11 -11.78
CA GLY A 276 -6.46 -24.32 -12.61
C GLY A 276 -7.53 -23.25 -12.46
N ARG A 277 -7.19 -22.07 -11.96
CA ARG A 277 -8.11 -20.95 -11.79
C ARG A 277 -8.21 -20.16 -13.10
N GLU A 278 -9.42 -19.93 -13.57
CA GLU A 278 -9.67 -19.00 -14.66
C GLU A 278 -9.26 -17.58 -14.26
N CYS A 279 -8.40 -16.94 -15.08
CA CYS A 279 -7.78 -15.68 -14.73
C CYS A 279 -7.67 -14.73 -15.93
N ILE A 280 -7.96 -13.46 -15.72
CA ILE A 280 -7.70 -12.36 -16.64
C ILE A 280 -6.32 -11.75 -16.29
N TYR A 281 -5.35 -11.96 -17.16
CA TYR A 281 -4.02 -11.37 -17.00
C TYR A 281 -3.97 -10.03 -17.72
N TYR A 282 -3.63 -8.98 -17.00
CA TYR A 282 -3.54 -7.61 -17.52
C TYR A 282 -2.17 -6.99 -17.24
N SER A 283 -1.58 -6.44 -18.27
CA SER A 283 -0.35 -5.66 -18.19
C SER A 283 -0.61 -4.19 -18.47
N TRP A 284 -0.01 -3.34 -17.67
CA TRP A 284 0.03 -1.90 -17.93
C TRP A 284 1.03 -1.49 -19.02
N SER A 285 1.91 -2.42 -19.47
CA SER A 285 2.75 -2.21 -20.64
C SER A 285 1.88 -1.95 -21.85
N LYS A 286 2.32 -1.06 -22.73
CA LYS A 286 1.52 -0.66 -23.91
C LYS A 286 1.40 -1.78 -24.91
N ASP A 287 0.24 -1.87 -25.58
CA ASP A 287 -0.04 -2.91 -26.57
C ASP A 287 1.06 -2.97 -27.65
N PRO A 288 1.64 -4.14 -27.95
CA PRO A 288 2.68 -4.29 -28.96
C PRO A 288 2.27 -3.83 -30.36
N SER A 289 0.98 -3.78 -30.65
CA SER A 289 0.47 -3.26 -31.93
C SER A 289 0.51 -1.74 -32.03
N GLU A 290 0.51 -1.04 -30.89
CA GLU A 290 0.58 0.42 -30.81
C GLU A 290 2.00 0.91 -30.57
N VAL A 291 2.78 0.20 -29.73
CA VAL A 291 4.15 0.56 -29.39
C VAL A 291 5.09 -0.61 -29.69
N PRO A 292 5.98 -0.48 -30.69
CA PRO A 292 6.94 -1.53 -31.04
C PRO A 292 7.80 -1.98 -29.85
N MET A 293 8.06 -3.27 -29.73
CA MET A 293 8.90 -3.84 -28.68
C MET A 293 10.40 -3.55 -28.91
N ALA A 294 11.13 -3.27 -27.84
CA ALA A 294 12.58 -3.13 -27.82
C ALA A 294 13.28 -4.46 -27.51
N GLU A 295 14.63 -4.49 -27.63
CA GLU A 295 15.44 -5.70 -27.44
C GLU A 295 15.33 -6.30 -26.01
N HIS A 296 15.12 -5.46 -25.00
CA HIS A 296 15.02 -5.87 -23.58
C HIS A 296 13.65 -5.58 -22.98
N ASP A 297 12.64 -5.56 -23.81
CA ASP A 297 11.26 -5.22 -23.42
C ASP A 297 10.64 -6.31 -22.52
N GLU A 298 9.97 -5.89 -21.45
CA GLU A 298 9.28 -6.78 -20.52
C GLU A 298 8.17 -7.60 -21.18
N ARG A 299 7.57 -7.08 -22.28
CA ARG A 299 6.54 -7.76 -23.05
C ARG A 299 7.06 -9.02 -23.74
N LEU A 300 8.39 -9.12 -24.00
CA LEU A 300 9.02 -10.35 -24.47
C LEU A 300 8.93 -11.48 -23.43
N ILE A 301 9.13 -11.14 -22.16
CA ILE A 301 9.00 -12.09 -21.05
C ILE A 301 7.54 -12.48 -20.85
N ILE A 302 6.61 -11.51 -20.90
CA ILE A 302 5.17 -11.77 -20.87
C ILE A 302 4.77 -12.76 -21.98
N GLY A 303 5.22 -12.51 -23.21
CA GLY A 303 4.96 -13.39 -24.34
C GLY A 303 5.52 -14.81 -24.17
N GLU A 304 6.72 -14.96 -23.57
CA GLU A 304 7.30 -16.26 -23.25
C GLU A 304 6.47 -17.01 -22.20
N ILE A 305 5.99 -16.32 -21.16
CA ILE A 305 5.12 -16.89 -20.13
C ILE A 305 3.79 -17.32 -20.76
N CYS A 306 3.14 -16.43 -21.51
CA CYS A 306 1.87 -16.69 -22.17
C CYS A 306 1.93 -17.94 -23.06
N LYS A 307 2.99 -18.05 -23.87
CA LYS A 307 3.22 -19.21 -24.73
C LYS A 307 3.45 -20.50 -23.93
N ARG A 308 4.23 -20.43 -22.85
CA ARG A 308 4.60 -21.60 -22.04
C ARG A 308 3.43 -22.11 -21.21
N GLU A 309 2.67 -21.22 -20.63
CA GLU A 309 1.55 -21.55 -19.73
C GLU A 309 0.20 -21.65 -20.48
N ASN A 310 0.20 -21.42 -21.81
CA ASN A 310 -1.00 -21.41 -22.67
C ASN A 310 -2.08 -20.44 -22.17
N ILE A 311 -1.68 -19.23 -21.85
CA ILE A 311 -2.54 -18.13 -21.40
C ILE A 311 -2.39 -16.90 -22.30
N SER A 312 -3.31 -15.94 -22.16
CA SER A 312 -3.27 -14.68 -22.89
C SER A 312 -3.15 -13.53 -21.90
N CYS A 313 -2.39 -12.50 -22.28
CA CYS A 313 -2.28 -11.25 -21.53
C CYS A 313 -2.92 -10.11 -22.32
N TYR A 314 -3.68 -9.27 -21.64
CA TYR A 314 -4.17 -8.00 -22.17
C TYR A 314 -3.22 -6.88 -21.80
N TYR A 315 -3.09 -5.91 -22.69
CA TYR A 315 -2.17 -4.77 -22.52
C TYR A 315 -2.95 -3.46 -22.44
N SER A 316 -2.34 -2.44 -21.83
CA SER A 316 -2.90 -1.10 -21.85
C SER A 316 -2.75 -0.45 -23.22
N HIS A 317 -3.64 0.50 -23.55
CA HIS A 317 -3.60 1.27 -24.79
C HIS A 317 -2.86 2.60 -24.62
N LEU A 318 -2.40 3.21 -25.71
CA LEU A 318 -1.80 4.55 -25.66
C LEU A 318 -2.76 5.61 -25.14
N SER A 319 -4.06 5.44 -25.38
CA SER A 319 -5.11 6.31 -24.84
C SER A 319 -5.29 6.21 -23.33
N ASP A 320 -4.79 5.15 -22.71
CA ASP A 320 -4.87 4.96 -21.26
C ASP A 320 -3.85 5.86 -20.57
N ASN A 321 -4.27 7.06 -20.23
CA ASN A 321 -3.48 8.06 -19.53
C ASN A 321 -4.10 8.43 -18.18
N TYR A 322 -3.41 9.22 -17.40
CA TYR A 322 -3.85 9.59 -16.06
C TYR A 322 -5.17 10.37 -16.06
N GLU A 323 -5.33 11.34 -16.98
CA GLU A 323 -6.52 12.22 -17.02
C GLU A 323 -7.77 11.39 -17.28
N HIS A 324 -7.76 10.59 -18.33
CA HIS A 324 -8.90 9.74 -18.67
C HIS A 324 -9.23 8.73 -17.56
N GLY A 325 -8.22 8.10 -16.95
CA GLY A 325 -8.41 7.21 -15.80
C GLY A 325 -9.05 7.91 -14.60
N MET A 326 -8.63 9.13 -14.29
CA MET A 326 -9.22 9.91 -13.19
C MET A 326 -10.64 10.40 -13.51
N GLU A 327 -10.93 10.76 -14.77
CA GLU A 327 -12.30 11.08 -15.21
C GLU A 327 -13.22 9.86 -15.08
N GLU A 328 -12.75 8.67 -15.44
CA GLU A 328 -13.53 7.44 -15.27
C GLU A 328 -13.78 7.11 -13.79
N VAL A 329 -12.77 7.28 -12.93
CA VAL A 329 -12.96 7.11 -11.48
C VAL A 329 -13.97 8.12 -10.96
N ALA A 330 -13.86 9.39 -11.34
CA ALA A 330 -14.83 10.41 -10.95
C ALA A 330 -16.24 10.05 -11.43
N ARG A 331 -16.40 9.60 -12.67
CA ARG A 331 -17.69 9.15 -13.23
C ARG A 331 -18.25 7.95 -12.49
N ASN A 332 -17.43 6.96 -12.18
CA ASN A 332 -17.84 5.78 -11.41
C ASN A 332 -18.24 6.16 -9.97
N ALA A 333 -17.59 7.15 -9.42
CA ALA A 333 -17.91 7.70 -8.14
C ALA A 333 -19.26 8.42 -8.11
N GLU A 334 -19.55 9.25 -9.11
CA GLU A 334 -20.85 9.91 -9.25
C GLU A 334 -21.98 8.90 -9.40
N ILE A 335 -21.73 7.78 -10.09
CA ILE A 335 -22.69 6.66 -10.21
C ILE A 335 -22.92 5.98 -8.86
N ASN A 336 -21.90 5.93 -8.00
CA ASN A 336 -21.90 5.14 -6.77
C ASN A 336 -22.07 5.98 -5.50
N VAL A 337 -22.06 7.31 -5.58
CA VAL A 337 -22.29 8.24 -4.47
C VAL A 337 -23.60 8.98 -4.70
N PRO A 338 -24.51 9.09 -3.73
CA PRO A 338 -25.76 9.81 -3.89
C PRO A 338 -25.54 11.29 -4.24
N GLU A 339 -26.55 11.90 -4.84
CA GLU A 339 -26.59 13.24 -5.48
C GLU A 339 -25.90 14.42 -4.74
N ASN A 340 -25.48 14.25 -3.50
CA ASN A 340 -24.82 15.29 -2.69
C ASN A 340 -23.32 15.05 -2.45
N GLY A 341 -22.73 14.01 -3.00
CA GLY A 341 -21.31 13.69 -2.85
C GLY A 341 -20.57 13.82 -4.16
N SER A 342 -20.21 15.01 -4.58
CA SER A 342 -19.34 15.21 -5.74
C SER A 342 -18.01 14.51 -5.51
N GLY A 343 -17.87 13.35 -6.14
CA GLY A 343 -16.69 12.51 -6.03
C GLY A 343 -15.51 13.08 -6.79
N ASP A 344 -14.96 14.19 -6.35
CA ASP A 344 -13.70 14.67 -6.90
C ASP A 344 -12.54 13.87 -6.28
N PHE A 345 -12.24 12.73 -6.92
CA PHE A 345 -11.17 11.80 -6.51
C PHE A 345 -9.77 12.33 -6.73
N ARG A 346 -9.62 13.45 -7.44
CA ARG A 346 -8.33 14.14 -7.52
C ARG A 346 -7.76 14.41 -6.13
N PHE A 347 -8.61 14.37 -5.11
CA PHE A 347 -8.29 14.69 -3.72
C PHE A 347 -8.30 13.47 -2.76
N ALA A 348 -8.54 12.27 -3.27
CA ALA A 348 -8.24 11.09 -2.49
C ALA A 348 -6.72 11.01 -2.32
N PHE A 349 -6.26 10.82 -1.12
CA PHE A 349 -4.91 10.73 -0.58
C PHE A 349 -3.77 10.88 -1.61
N PRO A 350 -2.65 11.51 -1.31
CA PRO A 350 -1.63 11.85 -2.31
C PRO A 350 -1.23 10.60 -3.11
N SER A 351 -1.73 10.56 -4.35
CA SER A 351 -1.47 9.46 -5.27
C SER A 351 0.00 9.40 -5.61
N ASN A 352 0.60 8.23 -5.50
CA ASN A 352 1.90 8.01 -6.09
C ASN A 352 1.77 7.88 -7.63
N SER A 353 2.90 7.83 -8.33
CA SER A 353 2.97 7.77 -9.79
C SER A 353 2.24 6.57 -10.42
N ASN A 354 1.86 5.56 -9.64
CA ASN A 354 1.27 4.31 -10.14
C ASN A 354 -0.27 4.24 -9.97
N THR A 355 -0.90 5.30 -9.49
CA THR A 355 -2.34 5.30 -9.21
C THR A 355 -3.18 5.01 -10.45
N TYR A 356 -2.85 5.61 -11.60
CA TYR A 356 -3.58 5.36 -12.84
C TYR A 356 -3.50 3.90 -13.29
N GLN A 357 -2.38 3.22 -13.02
CA GLN A 357 -2.20 1.79 -13.35
C GLN A 357 -3.17 0.91 -12.54
N ILE A 358 -3.35 1.23 -11.26
CA ILE A 358 -4.32 0.55 -10.38
C ILE A 358 -5.74 0.75 -10.93
N ILE A 359 -6.07 1.96 -11.36
CA ILE A 359 -7.39 2.30 -11.90
C ILE A 359 -7.68 1.46 -13.15
N TYR A 360 -6.81 1.53 -14.15
CA TYR A 360 -7.03 0.81 -15.42
C TYR A 360 -7.06 -0.70 -15.24
N ALA A 361 -6.14 -1.28 -14.46
CA ALA A 361 -6.15 -2.71 -14.17
C ALA A 361 -7.46 -3.13 -13.50
N SER A 362 -7.93 -2.36 -12.51
CA SER A 362 -9.18 -2.64 -11.80
C SER A 362 -10.40 -2.57 -12.72
N GLN A 363 -10.51 -1.50 -13.51
CA GLN A 363 -11.64 -1.30 -14.43
C GLN A 363 -11.66 -2.37 -15.53
N PHE A 364 -10.49 -2.66 -16.10
CA PHE A 364 -10.39 -3.69 -17.12
C PHE A 364 -10.80 -5.07 -16.59
N VAL A 365 -10.24 -5.49 -15.47
CA VAL A 365 -10.56 -6.77 -14.84
C VAL A 365 -12.05 -6.85 -14.48
N LYS A 366 -12.62 -5.75 -13.95
CA LYS A 366 -14.06 -5.63 -13.67
C LYS A 366 -14.92 -5.77 -14.91
N SER A 367 -14.54 -5.12 -16.04
CA SER A 367 -15.26 -5.21 -17.30
C SER A 367 -15.33 -6.63 -17.87
N LYS A 368 -14.38 -7.49 -17.46
CA LYS A 368 -14.35 -8.92 -17.81
C LYS A 368 -15.12 -9.81 -16.83
N GLY A 369 -15.71 -9.23 -15.79
CA GLY A 369 -16.55 -9.95 -14.82
C GLY A 369 -15.82 -10.43 -13.56
N ALA A 370 -14.54 -10.12 -13.38
CA ALA A 370 -13.83 -10.45 -12.14
C ALA A 370 -13.97 -9.34 -11.09
N ASN A 371 -14.05 -9.74 -9.81
CA ASN A 371 -14.19 -8.84 -8.67
C ASN A 371 -12.93 -8.80 -7.79
N VAL A 372 -11.91 -9.55 -8.13
CA VAL A 372 -10.64 -9.59 -7.41
C VAL A 372 -9.47 -9.54 -8.39
N ILE A 373 -8.35 -8.97 -7.95
CA ILE A 373 -7.12 -8.90 -8.73
C ILE A 373 -5.92 -9.24 -7.84
N PHE A 374 -5.08 -10.15 -8.32
CA PHE A 374 -3.82 -10.49 -7.65
C PHE A 374 -2.70 -9.57 -8.11
N THR A 375 -1.84 -9.15 -7.19
CA THR A 375 -0.69 -8.30 -7.48
C THR A 375 0.60 -8.87 -6.90
N GLY A 376 1.72 -8.57 -7.57
CA GLY A 376 3.08 -8.86 -7.11
C GLY A 376 3.63 -7.88 -6.06
N HIS A 377 2.82 -6.95 -5.57
CA HIS A 377 3.25 -6.01 -4.54
C HIS A 377 3.67 -6.72 -3.25
N GLY A 378 4.76 -6.26 -2.62
CA GLY A 378 5.38 -6.91 -1.46
C GLY A 378 6.54 -7.85 -1.84
N GLY A 379 6.70 -8.19 -3.13
CA GLY A 379 7.82 -8.97 -3.62
C GLY A 379 9.15 -8.22 -3.49
N ASP A 380 9.34 -7.20 -4.27
CA ASP A 380 10.56 -6.35 -4.26
C ASP A 380 10.81 -5.73 -2.88
N GLU A 381 9.74 -5.39 -2.18
CA GLU A 381 9.75 -4.73 -0.89
C GLU A 381 10.25 -5.62 0.25
N GLY A 382 10.03 -6.91 0.17
CA GLY A 382 10.36 -7.78 1.29
C GLY A 382 10.74 -9.21 0.94
N VAL A 383 9.93 -9.88 0.13
CA VAL A 383 10.02 -11.35 -0.03
C VAL A 383 11.15 -11.76 -0.96
N SER A 384 11.26 -11.12 -2.13
CA SER A 384 12.29 -11.41 -3.11
C SER A 384 13.48 -10.46 -3.01
N HIS A 385 13.33 -9.39 -2.30
CA HIS A 385 14.26 -8.32 -1.95
C HIS A 385 15.43 -8.11 -2.93
N ARG A 386 15.53 -6.93 -3.52
CA ARG A 386 16.56 -6.62 -4.54
C ARG A 386 18.00 -6.68 -4.03
N SER A 387 18.19 -6.72 -2.73
CA SER A 387 19.43 -6.78 -1.95
C SER A 387 20.58 -5.93 -2.49
N ASN A 388 21.09 -5.06 -1.66
CA ASN A 388 22.42 -4.49 -1.88
C ASN A 388 23.46 -5.44 -1.26
N ILE A 389 24.49 -5.79 -1.99
CA ILE A 389 25.56 -6.68 -1.47
C ILE A 389 26.23 -6.12 -0.22
N TYR A 390 26.18 -4.80 -0.02
CA TYR A 390 26.65 -4.15 1.20
C TYR A 390 25.91 -4.62 2.46
N GLU A 391 24.66 -5.09 2.34
CA GLU A 391 23.91 -5.65 3.47
C GLU A 391 24.62 -6.86 4.10
N MET A 392 25.22 -7.75 3.28
CA MET A 392 26.02 -8.85 3.82
C MET A 392 27.15 -8.33 4.70
N TYR A 393 27.80 -7.24 4.26
CA TYR A 393 28.86 -6.59 5.04
C TYR A 393 28.31 -5.94 6.31
N ALA A 394 27.21 -5.25 6.22
CA ALA A 394 26.55 -4.58 7.35
C ALA A 394 26.03 -5.59 8.40
N HIS A 395 25.58 -6.76 7.96
CA HIS A 395 25.12 -7.87 8.82
C HIS A 395 26.23 -8.86 9.20
N HIS A 396 27.51 -8.47 9.04
CA HIS A 396 28.68 -9.28 9.43
C HIS A 396 28.86 -10.60 8.67
N GLU A 397 28.22 -10.78 7.53
CA GLU A 397 28.37 -11.93 6.63
C GLU A 397 29.59 -11.74 5.70
N TYR A 398 30.76 -11.36 6.24
CA TYR A 398 31.95 -10.95 5.49
C TYR A 398 32.46 -12.02 4.52
N TYR A 399 32.44 -13.30 4.90
CA TYR A 399 32.83 -14.40 4.03
C TYR A 399 31.98 -14.43 2.75
N HIS A 400 30.66 -14.34 2.89
CA HIS A 400 29.72 -14.35 1.76
C HIS A 400 29.85 -13.10 0.90
N TYR A 401 30.05 -11.93 1.50
CA TYR A 401 30.32 -10.68 0.80
C TYR A 401 31.51 -10.79 -0.15
N TRP A 402 32.68 -11.23 0.36
CA TRP A 402 33.89 -11.38 -0.44
C TRP A 402 33.77 -12.51 -1.46
N ARG A 403 33.10 -13.59 -1.13
CA ARG A 403 32.84 -14.71 -2.05
C ARG A 403 31.94 -14.28 -3.22
N TYR A 404 30.91 -13.46 -2.97
CA TYR A 404 30.07 -12.90 -4.01
C TYR A 404 30.89 -12.01 -4.95
N LEU A 405 31.65 -11.05 -4.42
CA LEU A 405 32.52 -10.18 -5.21
C LEU A 405 33.54 -10.96 -6.04
N TRP A 406 34.09 -12.02 -5.45
CA TRP A 406 34.96 -12.93 -6.17
C TRP A 406 34.25 -13.59 -7.35
N SER A 407 33.03 -14.03 -7.21
CA SER A 407 32.24 -14.69 -8.26
C SER A 407 31.95 -13.79 -9.45
N VAL A 408 31.74 -12.48 -9.24
CA VAL A 408 31.43 -11.49 -10.29
C VAL A 408 32.64 -10.78 -10.84
N THR A 409 33.83 -10.99 -10.26
CA THR A 409 35.09 -10.36 -10.74
C THR A 409 35.82 -11.29 -11.69
N ARG A 410 36.15 -10.82 -12.89
CA ARG A 410 36.86 -11.57 -13.93
C ARG A 410 38.12 -10.83 -14.37
N GLY A 411 39.04 -11.56 -15.03
CA GLY A 411 40.22 -11.01 -15.69
C GLY A 411 41.51 -11.08 -14.87
N LYS A 412 42.61 -10.55 -15.45
CA LYS A 412 43.95 -10.50 -14.82
C LYS A 412 43.91 -9.68 -13.53
N ASN A 413 44.71 -10.06 -12.55
CA ASN A 413 44.77 -9.43 -11.22
C ASN A 413 43.46 -9.49 -10.42
N ARG A 414 42.77 -10.63 -10.52
CA ARG A 414 41.44 -10.84 -9.92
C ARG A 414 41.40 -10.50 -8.42
N ILE A 415 42.42 -10.86 -7.65
CA ILE A 415 42.52 -10.54 -6.21
C ILE A 415 42.43 -9.02 -6.00
N PHE A 416 43.30 -8.26 -6.67
CA PHE A 416 43.35 -6.81 -6.52
C PHE A 416 42.01 -6.16 -6.95
N ARG A 417 41.45 -6.61 -8.07
CA ARG A 417 40.14 -6.13 -8.57
C ARG A 417 39.00 -6.42 -7.60
N THR A 418 38.97 -7.61 -6.97
CA THR A 418 37.98 -7.97 -5.99
C THR A 418 38.07 -7.08 -4.75
N LEU A 419 39.31 -6.89 -4.24
CA LEU A 419 39.54 -6.00 -3.09
C LEU A 419 39.17 -4.55 -3.42
N LYS A 420 39.61 -4.02 -4.57
CA LYS A 420 39.23 -2.68 -5.00
C LYS A 420 37.70 -2.54 -5.08
N LYS A 421 37.02 -3.46 -5.78
CA LYS A 421 35.56 -3.44 -5.94
C LYS A 421 34.82 -3.50 -4.58
N GLY A 422 35.32 -4.33 -3.65
CA GLY A 422 34.72 -4.43 -2.31
C GLY A 422 34.90 -3.16 -1.49
N LEU A 423 36.12 -2.61 -1.47
CA LEU A 423 36.37 -1.37 -0.72
C LEU A 423 35.64 -0.18 -1.35
N THR A 424 35.55 -0.10 -2.68
CA THR A 424 34.75 0.91 -3.38
C THR A 424 33.28 0.78 -3.05
N ASN A 425 32.72 -0.43 -3.13
CA ASN A 425 31.31 -0.66 -2.77
C ASN A 425 30.99 -0.26 -1.31
N ILE A 426 31.87 -0.60 -0.36
CA ILE A 426 31.70 -0.19 1.04
C ILE A 426 31.75 1.35 1.17
N ALA A 427 32.69 2.00 0.50
CA ALA A 427 32.84 3.44 0.56
C ALA A 427 31.66 4.16 -0.10
N GLU A 428 31.27 3.71 -1.30
CA GLU A 428 30.12 4.27 -2.05
C GLU A 428 28.82 4.04 -1.30
N SER A 429 28.58 2.84 -0.76
CA SER A 429 27.36 2.57 0.02
C SER A 429 27.29 3.43 1.28
N LYS A 430 28.40 3.61 2.00
CA LYS A 430 28.48 4.52 3.14
C LYS A 430 28.31 5.99 2.75
N LYS A 431 28.81 6.37 1.58
CA LYS A 431 28.67 7.71 1.02
C LYS A 431 27.23 7.94 0.55
N SER A 432 26.65 7.01 -0.20
CA SER A 432 25.26 7.05 -0.63
C SER A 432 24.31 7.13 0.57
N LEU A 433 24.50 6.28 1.57
CA LEU A 433 23.78 6.38 2.84
C LEU A 433 23.89 7.76 3.50
N LYS A 434 25.02 8.42 3.37
CA LYS A 434 25.28 9.76 3.90
C LYS A 434 24.75 10.87 2.98
N GLU A 435 24.83 10.71 1.66
CA GLU A 435 24.43 11.70 0.65
C GLU A 435 22.93 11.67 0.37
N THR A 436 22.29 10.51 0.30
CA THR A 436 20.82 10.40 0.31
C THR A 436 20.25 11.15 1.51
N TYR A 437 21.03 11.19 2.57
CA TYR A 437 20.79 11.93 3.76
C TYR A 437 20.98 13.46 3.64
N LEU A 438 21.88 13.91 2.76
CA LEU A 438 22.19 15.34 2.59
C LEU A 438 21.37 15.97 1.44
N ASN A 439 21.11 15.23 0.38
CA ASN A 439 20.44 15.74 -0.83
C ASN A 439 18.90 15.79 -0.73
N TRP A 440 18.31 15.21 0.30
CA TRP A 440 16.88 15.33 0.58
C TRP A 440 16.50 16.67 1.23
N PHE A 441 17.49 17.55 1.44
CA PHE A 441 17.35 18.77 2.23
C PHE A 441 17.32 20.07 1.40
N GLU A 442 17.18 20.02 0.09
CA GLU A 442 17.42 21.21 -0.75
C GLU A 442 16.23 21.61 -1.62
N SER A 443 15.13 22.09 -1.05
CA SER A 443 14.25 23.05 -1.70
C SER A 443 13.42 23.85 -0.70
N PRO A 444 14.04 24.56 0.24
CA PRO A 444 13.29 25.46 1.12
C PRO A 444 12.80 26.72 0.37
N GLU A 445 13.22 26.94 -0.88
CA GLU A 445 12.91 28.12 -1.68
C GLU A 445 11.42 28.31 -1.98
N LEU A 446 10.65 27.20 -2.07
CA LEU A 446 9.20 27.25 -2.23
C LEU A 446 8.45 27.62 -0.94
N LEU A 447 9.15 27.67 0.20
CA LEU A 447 8.58 28.02 1.49
C LEU A 447 8.96 29.44 1.88
N LYS A 448 8.08 30.15 2.56
CA LYS A 448 8.44 31.38 3.21
C LYS A 448 9.55 31.16 4.23
N GLU A 449 10.57 32.00 4.21
CA GLU A 449 11.76 31.86 5.04
C GLU A 449 11.41 31.82 6.54
N ASP A 450 10.50 32.70 6.98
CA ASP A 450 10.06 32.76 8.38
C ASP A 450 9.31 31.50 8.81
N PHE A 451 8.58 30.85 7.92
CA PHE A 451 7.94 29.56 8.17
C PHE A 451 8.98 28.45 8.23
N ALA A 452 9.88 28.37 7.25
CA ALA A 452 10.89 27.33 7.18
C ALA A 452 11.84 27.33 8.39
N ARG A 453 12.18 28.52 8.94
CA ARG A 453 13.05 28.67 10.13
C ARG A 453 12.47 28.07 11.42
N GLN A 454 11.16 27.80 11.48
CA GLN A 454 10.51 27.24 12.66
C GLN A 454 10.82 25.73 12.82
N PHE A 455 11.24 25.07 11.74
CA PHE A 455 11.46 23.64 11.75
C PHE A 455 12.95 23.28 11.72
N LYS A 456 13.39 22.50 12.73
CA LYS A 456 14.70 21.85 12.78
C LYS A 456 14.52 20.36 12.68
N ILE A 457 14.76 19.80 11.50
CA ILE A 457 14.60 18.36 11.31
C ILE A 457 15.79 17.61 11.88
N LYS A 458 15.51 16.61 12.70
CA LYS A 458 16.51 15.66 13.19
C LYS A 458 16.84 14.65 12.08
N LYS A 459 18.13 14.50 11.83
CA LYS A 459 18.70 13.70 10.74
C LYS A 459 18.53 12.18 10.83
N GLU A 460 17.75 11.61 11.74
CA GLU A 460 17.84 10.19 12.11
C GLU A 460 16.90 9.24 11.36
N SER A 461 15.88 9.72 10.63
CA SER A 461 14.81 8.86 10.15
C SER A 461 14.96 8.31 8.71
N ALA A 462 15.75 8.93 7.84
CA ALA A 462 15.84 8.55 6.43
C ALA A 462 16.75 7.33 6.14
N LEU A 463 17.60 6.95 7.06
CA LEU A 463 18.71 6.00 6.87
C LEU A 463 18.30 4.52 6.76
N LEU A 464 17.09 4.15 7.14
CA LEU A 464 16.73 2.74 7.33
C LEU A 464 16.11 2.07 6.09
N PHE A 465 15.64 2.84 5.11
CA PHE A 465 14.75 2.31 4.08
C PHE A 465 15.45 1.55 2.94
N GLU A 466 16.65 1.94 2.52
CA GLU A 466 17.31 1.32 1.36
C GLU A 466 17.96 -0.03 1.65
N PHE A 467 18.25 -0.36 2.91
CA PHE A 467 19.05 -1.52 3.29
C PHE A 467 18.38 -2.47 4.28
N ASP A 468 17.13 -2.20 4.65
CA ASP A 468 16.37 -3.05 5.58
C ASP A 468 15.00 -3.42 5.01
N PRO A 469 14.75 -4.70 4.62
CA PRO A 469 13.43 -5.15 4.17
C PRO A 469 12.32 -4.84 5.18
N ILE A 470 12.62 -4.94 6.48
CA ILE A 470 11.65 -4.62 7.53
C ILE A 470 11.33 -3.13 7.53
N GLY A 471 12.34 -2.29 7.39
CA GLY A 471 12.18 -0.85 7.30
C GLY A 471 11.34 -0.46 6.10
N TYR A 472 11.56 -1.07 4.94
CA TYR A 472 10.79 -0.80 3.73
C TYR A 472 9.31 -1.21 3.87
N ILE A 473 9.05 -2.42 4.38
CA ILE A 473 7.67 -2.89 4.61
C ILE A 473 6.94 -1.97 5.59
N LYS A 474 7.65 -1.45 6.59
CA LYS A 474 7.13 -0.47 7.56
C LYS A 474 7.11 0.96 7.03
N SER A 475 7.52 1.20 5.79
CA SER A 475 7.52 2.54 5.21
C SER A 475 6.10 3.01 4.88
N GLY A 476 5.91 4.31 4.91
CA GLY A 476 4.67 4.93 4.47
C GLY A 476 4.38 4.70 3.00
N GLY A 477 5.41 4.54 2.15
CA GLY A 477 5.25 4.23 0.74
C GLY A 477 4.56 2.90 0.49
N SER A 478 4.91 1.85 1.25
CA SER A 478 4.22 0.55 1.18
C SER A 478 2.76 0.66 1.63
N ARG A 479 2.49 1.38 2.73
CA ARG A 479 1.12 1.66 3.20
C ARG A 479 0.32 2.43 2.15
N ASN A 480 0.85 3.53 1.63
CA ASN A 480 0.15 4.35 0.65
C ASN A 480 -0.27 3.55 -0.58
N ARG A 481 0.56 2.62 -1.03
CA ARG A 481 0.20 1.74 -2.15
C ARG A 481 -0.95 0.80 -1.80
N LEU A 482 -0.96 0.22 -0.59
CA LEU A 482 -2.07 -0.61 -0.11
C LEU A 482 -3.36 0.22 0.04
N ASP A 483 -3.27 1.42 0.61
CA ASP A 483 -4.42 2.34 0.76
C ASP A 483 -4.98 2.76 -0.62
N ASN A 484 -4.10 3.04 -1.60
CA ASN A 484 -4.52 3.33 -2.98
C ASN A 484 -5.19 2.14 -3.66
N MET A 485 -4.64 0.92 -3.50
CA MET A 485 -5.27 -0.30 -4.03
C MET A 485 -6.64 -0.53 -3.40
N ALA A 486 -6.78 -0.29 -2.10
CA ALA A 486 -8.04 -0.39 -1.40
C ALA A 486 -9.06 0.61 -1.94
N LEU A 487 -8.68 1.88 -2.05
CA LEU A 487 -9.54 2.96 -2.49
C LEU A 487 -9.97 2.81 -3.96
N PHE A 488 -9.01 2.79 -4.89
CA PHE A 488 -9.33 2.74 -6.32
C PHE A 488 -9.90 1.40 -6.76
N GLY A 489 -9.49 0.31 -6.10
CA GLY A 489 -10.12 -0.99 -6.25
C GLY A 489 -11.59 -0.96 -5.84
N ALA A 490 -11.91 -0.36 -4.68
CA ALA A 490 -13.29 -0.22 -4.19
C ALA A 490 -14.18 0.54 -5.19
N TYR A 491 -13.70 1.66 -5.72
CA TYR A 491 -14.42 2.44 -6.71
C TYR A 491 -14.63 1.72 -8.04
N SER A 492 -13.71 0.85 -8.40
CA SER A 492 -13.84 -0.01 -9.58
C SER A 492 -14.63 -1.29 -9.29
N GLY A 493 -15.06 -1.53 -8.05
CA GLY A 493 -15.72 -2.76 -7.62
C GLY A 493 -14.82 -3.99 -7.67
N VAL A 494 -13.52 -3.81 -7.37
CA VAL A 494 -12.50 -4.85 -7.40
C VAL A 494 -11.71 -4.82 -6.08
N ARG A 495 -11.38 -6.00 -5.56
CA ARG A 495 -10.50 -6.15 -4.40
C ARG A 495 -9.11 -6.63 -4.82
N TYR A 496 -8.07 -5.93 -4.36
CA TYR A 496 -6.70 -6.41 -4.49
C TYR A 496 -6.38 -7.49 -3.46
N LEU A 497 -5.73 -8.55 -3.93
CA LEU A 497 -5.18 -9.62 -3.12
C LEU A 497 -3.65 -9.58 -3.21
N VAL A 498 -2.99 -9.56 -2.06
CA VAL A 498 -1.55 -9.31 -1.93
C VAL A 498 -0.83 -10.50 -1.28
N PRO A 499 -0.53 -11.58 -2.04
CA PRO A 499 0.02 -12.82 -1.48
C PRO A 499 1.35 -12.64 -0.73
N PHE A 500 2.17 -11.66 -1.13
CA PHE A 500 3.44 -11.38 -0.48
C PHE A 500 3.31 -10.66 0.86
N PHE A 501 2.14 -10.06 1.15
CA PHE A 501 1.83 -9.51 2.47
C PHE A 501 1.21 -10.54 3.43
N ASP A 502 1.32 -11.83 3.14
CA ASP A 502 1.09 -12.87 4.14
C ASP A 502 2.18 -12.78 5.21
N TYR A 503 1.78 -12.57 6.46
CA TYR A 503 2.73 -12.38 7.56
C TYR A 503 3.70 -13.55 7.72
N ARG A 504 3.30 -14.79 7.39
CA ARG A 504 4.16 -15.99 7.44
C ARG A 504 5.25 -15.92 6.38
N VAL A 505 4.91 -15.43 5.18
CA VAL A 505 5.85 -15.24 4.07
C VAL A 505 6.87 -14.17 4.44
N ILE A 506 6.41 -13.04 4.99
CA ILE A 506 7.28 -11.95 5.43
C ILE A 506 8.20 -12.39 6.57
N ASP A 507 7.66 -13.05 7.60
CA ASP A 507 8.43 -13.52 8.76
C ASP A 507 9.51 -14.53 8.34
N TYR A 508 9.16 -15.38 7.36
CA TYR A 508 10.12 -16.30 6.76
C TYR A 508 11.20 -15.56 5.98
N ALA A 509 10.81 -14.64 5.11
CA ALA A 509 11.73 -13.89 4.25
C ALA A 509 12.78 -13.11 5.07
N VAL A 510 12.36 -12.43 6.14
CA VAL A 510 13.30 -11.69 7.00
C VAL A 510 14.23 -12.60 7.82
N SER A 511 13.88 -13.87 7.96
CA SER A 511 14.71 -14.88 8.64
C SER A 511 15.77 -15.52 7.72
N ILE A 512 15.68 -15.30 6.41
CA ILE A 512 16.61 -15.84 5.42
C ILE A 512 17.96 -15.12 5.54
N PRO A 513 19.10 -15.84 5.57
CA PRO A 513 20.43 -15.23 5.51
C PRO A 513 20.62 -14.31 4.30
N ARG A 514 21.21 -13.14 4.49
CA ARG A 514 21.36 -12.13 3.43
C ARG A 514 22.12 -12.62 2.21
N TYR A 515 23.11 -13.52 2.38
CA TYR A 515 23.86 -14.09 1.28
C TYR A 515 23.00 -14.92 0.30
N LEU A 516 21.83 -15.41 0.72
CA LEU A 516 20.91 -16.14 -0.16
C LEU A 516 20.12 -15.21 -1.09
N TYR A 517 20.04 -13.94 -0.77
CA TYR A 517 19.45 -12.95 -1.70
C TYR A 517 20.40 -12.54 -2.82
N ALA A 518 21.74 -12.59 -2.60
CA ALA A 518 22.72 -12.36 -3.62
C ALA A 518 23.81 -13.44 -3.54
N HIS A 519 23.70 -14.47 -4.37
CA HIS A 519 24.57 -15.64 -4.33
C HIS A 519 25.13 -15.98 -5.71
N LYS A 520 26.42 -16.35 -5.79
CA LYS A 520 27.10 -16.74 -7.04
C LYS A 520 26.95 -15.71 -8.20
N GLY A 521 26.83 -14.45 -7.88
CA GLY A 521 26.66 -13.39 -8.88
C GLY A 521 25.22 -13.19 -9.36
N VAL A 522 24.25 -13.89 -8.77
CA VAL A 522 22.84 -13.77 -9.08
C VAL A 522 22.15 -13.00 -7.94
N LYS A 523 21.50 -11.89 -8.28
CA LYS A 523 20.63 -11.15 -7.36
C LYS A 523 19.28 -11.87 -7.21
N ARG A 524 18.63 -11.73 -6.05
CA ARG A 524 17.34 -12.38 -5.73
C ARG A 524 17.44 -13.92 -5.85
N TYR A 525 18.63 -14.46 -5.52
CA TYR A 525 19.00 -15.84 -5.80
C TYR A 525 18.02 -16.86 -5.22
N ILE A 526 17.72 -16.74 -3.92
CA ILE A 526 16.80 -17.69 -3.25
C ILE A 526 15.43 -17.78 -3.93
N TYR A 527 14.88 -16.62 -4.31
CA TYR A 527 13.58 -16.55 -4.98
C TYR A 527 13.63 -17.21 -6.37
N ARG A 528 14.70 -16.92 -7.14
CA ARG A 528 14.92 -17.52 -8.46
C ARG A 528 15.09 -19.04 -8.36
N GLU A 529 15.86 -19.53 -7.39
CA GLU A 529 16.01 -20.96 -7.15
C GLU A 529 14.72 -21.63 -6.71
N ALA A 530 13.93 -20.96 -5.87
CA ALA A 530 12.64 -21.49 -5.42
C ALA A 530 11.67 -21.76 -6.58
N PHE A 531 11.76 -20.97 -7.65
CA PHE A 531 10.82 -21.01 -8.78
C PHE A 531 11.49 -21.30 -10.14
N LYS A 532 12.74 -21.75 -10.17
CA LYS A 532 13.52 -21.95 -11.41
C LYS A 532 12.91 -22.89 -12.42
N ASP A 533 12.10 -23.85 -11.98
CA ASP A 533 11.40 -24.83 -12.81
C ASP A 533 10.12 -24.26 -13.45
N ILE A 534 9.55 -23.20 -12.88
CA ILE A 534 8.32 -22.60 -13.38
C ILE A 534 8.54 -21.28 -14.12
N ILE A 535 9.56 -20.48 -13.79
CA ILE A 535 9.84 -19.23 -14.50
C ILE A 535 10.63 -19.47 -15.80
N PRO A 536 10.49 -18.60 -16.82
CA PRO A 536 11.31 -18.65 -18.03
C PRO A 536 12.80 -18.51 -17.73
N LYS A 537 13.65 -19.12 -18.58
CA LYS A 537 15.10 -19.01 -18.45
C LYS A 537 15.61 -17.58 -18.68
N SER A 538 14.93 -16.82 -19.53
CA SER A 538 15.16 -15.39 -19.76
C SER A 538 14.99 -14.61 -18.46
N LEU A 539 13.85 -14.79 -17.78
CA LEU A 539 13.55 -14.16 -16.51
C LEU A 539 14.49 -14.62 -15.38
N TYR A 540 14.87 -15.91 -15.34
CA TYR A 540 15.84 -16.41 -14.36
C TYR A 540 17.20 -15.72 -14.48
N ARG A 541 17.64 -15.39 -15.71
CA ARG A 541 18.94 -14.77 -15.99
C ARG A 541 18.95 -13.25 -15.90
N LEU A 542 17.80 -12.63 -15.93
CA LEU A 542 17.65 -11.17 -15.91
C LEU A 542 18.02 -10.63 -14.54
N ASN A 543 19.20 -10.03 -14.39
CA ASN A 543 19.66 -9.49 -13.11
C ASN A 543 19.04 -8.13 -12.77
N GLU A 544 18.68 -7.34 -13.76
CA GLU A 544 18.07 -6.02 -13.59
C GLU A 544 16.91 -5.90 -14.58
N LYS A 545 15.78 -5.44 -14.11
CA LYS A 545 14.63 -5.12 -14.94
C LYS A 545 14.87 -3.71 -15.48
N GLU A 546 14.98 -3.59 -16.79
CA GLU A 546 14.81 -2.30 -17.44
C GLU A 546 13.36 -2.20 -17.90
N ASP A 547 12.67 -1.17 -17.42
CA ASP A 547 11.33 -0.86 -17.90
C ASP A 547 11.43 -0.15 -19.24
N MET A 548 11.47 -0.94 -20.30
CA MET A 548 11.68 -0.45 -21.66
C MET A 548 10.39 -0.04 -22.36
N SER A 549 9.23 -0.53 -21.90
CA SER A 549 7.96 -0.23 -22.57
C SER A 549 7.56 1.24 -22.46
N LEU A 550 7.89 1.86 -21.33
CA LEU A 550 7.66 3.29 -21.11
C LEU A 550 8.75 4.16 -21.73
N ARG A 551 9.97 3.65 -21.93
CA ARG A 551 11.08 4.41 -22.54
C ARG A 551 10.98 4.54 -24.06
N ASN A 552 10.19 3.68 -24.71
CA ASN A 552 10.02 3.68 -26.17
C ASN A 552 8.77 4.40 -26.68
N ILE A 553 7.92 4.85 -25.78
CA ILE A 553 6.92 5.86 -26.15
C ILE A 553 7.74 7.08 -26.58
N PRO A 554 7.26 7.91 -27.51
CA PRO A 554 7.77 9.27 -27.68
C PRO A 554 7.57 10.00 -26.34
N VAL A 555 8.50 9.75 -25.44
CA VAL A 555 8.47 10.08 -24.00
C VAL A 555 8.31 11.57 -23.83
N ARG A 556 8.83 12.33 -24.80
CA ARG A 556 8.85 13.78 -24.78
C ARG A 556 7.43 14.38 -24.79
N ASP A 557 6.52 13.84 -25.59
CA ASP A 557 5.18 14.40 -25.71
C ASP A 557 4.33 14.05 -24.46
N SER A 558 4.45 12.84 -23.92
CA SER A 558 3.76 12.45 -22.69
C SER A 558 4.29 13.18 -21.45
N TRP A 559 5.58 13.47 -21.38
CA TRP A 559 6.15 14.26 -20.28
C TRP A 559 5.78 15.73 -20.37
N GLN A 560 5.71 16.29 -21.58
CA GLN A 560 5.21 17.65 -21.80
C GLN A 560 3.75 17.78 -21.38
N GLU A 561 2.92 16.81 -21.73
CA GLU A 561 1.52 16.78 -21.31
C GLU A 561 1.39 16.64 -19.79
N GLU A 562 2.15 15.72 -19.16
CA GLU A 562 2.14 15.57 -17.71
C GLU A 562 2.59 16.86 -17.00
N TYR A 563 3.65 17.49 -17.49
CA TYR A 563 4.14 18.76 -16.94
C TYR A 563 3.10 19.87 -17.02
N ALA A 564 2.50 20.06 -18.20
CA ALA A 564 1.46 21.05 -18.41
C ALA A 564 0.21 20.76 -17.55
N ARG A 565 -0.17 19.50 -17.42
CA ARG A 565 -1.28 19.08 -16.58
C ARG A 565 -1.03 19.39 -15.10
N ARG A 566 0.15 19.06 -14.57
CA ARG A 566 0.50 19.36 -13.16
C ARG A 566 0.42 20.85 -12.86
N LYS A 567 0.86 21.68 -13.77
CA LYS A 567 0.73 23.15 -13.63
C LYS A 567 -0.71 23.58 -13.59
N ARG A 568 -1.57 23.07 -14.48
CA ARG A 568 -3.01 23.38 -14.46
C ARG A 568 -3.65 22.95 -13.14
N GLU A 569 -3.41 21.71 -12.69
CA GLU A 569 -3.93 21.18 -11.42
C GLU A 569 -3.53 22.07 -10.22
N ILE A 570 -2.30 22.56 -10.18
CA ILE A 570 -1.83 23.46 -9.11
C ILE A 570 -2.59 24.79 -9.18
N ILE A 571 -2.70 25.39 -10.37
CA ILE A 571 -3.40 26.69 -10.56
C ILE A 571 -4.86 26.58 -10.11
N GLU A 572 -5.53 25.48 -10.45
CA GLU A 572 -6.94 25.25 -10.13
C GLU A 572 -7.18 24.88 -8.65
N SER A 573 -6.22 24.20 -8.02
CA SER A 573 -6.42 23.62 -6.68
C SER A 573 -5.75 24.40 -5.54
N LEU A 574 -4.83 25.33 -5.84
CA LEU A 574 -4.05 26.04 -4.83
C LEU A 574 -4.79 27.30 -4.33
N ASP A 575 -5.35 27.21 -3.13
CA ASP A 575 -5.94 28.35 -2.42
C ASP A 575 -4.83 29.32 -1.95
N ARG A 576 -4.61 30.40 -2.70
CA ARG A 576 -3.51 31.35 -2.45
C ARG A 576 -3.67 32.10 -1.13
N GLU A 577 -4.89 32.33 -0.66
CA GLU A 577 -5.15 33.02 0.61
C GLU A 577 -4.71 32.12 1.78
N TYR A 578 -5.13 30.85 1.76
CA TYR A 578 -4.75 29.89 2.77
C TYR A 578 -3.25 29.59 2.75
N TRP A 579 -2.71 29.27 1.57
CA TRP A 579 -1.32 28.82 1.43
C TRP A 579 -0.30 29.96 1.53
N GLY A 580 -0.73 31.21 1.37
CA GLY A 580 0.13 32.40 1.50
C GLY A 580 0.77 32.57 2.87
N LYS A 581 0.40 31.77 3.88
CA LYS A 581 1.08 31.69 5.17
C LYS A 581 2.38 30.90 5.11
N TYR A 582 2.45 29.90 4.22
CA TYR A 582 3.47 28.86 4.21
C TYR A 582 4.36 28.92 2.98
N LEU A 583 3.76 29.19 1.81
CA LEU A 583 4.41 29.11 0.50
C LEU A 583 4.86 30.48 -0.01
N ASP A 584 6.01 30.51 -0.67
CA ASP A 584 6.49 31.67 -1.41
C ASP A 584 5.90 31.67 -2.83
N PHE A 585 4.86 32.47 -3.04
CA PHE A 585 4.19 32.53 -4.33
C PHE A 585 5.00 33.20 -5.43
N ALA A 586 6.03 33.99 -5.09
CA ALA A 586 6.92 34.53 -6.08
C ALA A 586 7.74 33.42 -6.75
N GLU A 587 8.29 32.51 -5.94
CA GLU A 587 9.02 31.34 -6.44
C GLU A 587 8.08 30.33 -7.13
N ILE A 588 6.90 30.08 -6.58
CA ILE A 588 5.91 29.17 -7.21
C ILE A 588 5.52 29.71 -8.59
N ASP A 589 5.27 31.00 -8.74
CA ASP A 589 4.90 31.60 -10.02
C ASP A 589 6.05 31.52 -11.05
N VAL A 590 7.31 31.54 -10.61
CA VAL A 590 8.46 31.24 -11.48
C VAL A 590 8.34 29.81 -12.02
N HIS A 591 8.13 28.80 -11.17
CA HIS A 591 7.95 27.41 -11.61
C HIS A 591 6.72 27.22 -12.50
N LEU A 592 5.61 27.87 -12.19
CA LEU A 592 4.39 27.78 -12.99
C LEU A 592 4.51 28.51 -14.35
N SER A 593 5.40 29.50 -14.48
CA SER A 593 5.65 30.21 -15.73
C SER A 593 6.71 29.58 -16.63
N LYS A 594 7.56 28.68 -16.09
CA LYS A 594 8.59 28.01 -16.88
C LYS A 594 7.99 27.25 -18.06
N ASP A 595 8.66 27.30 -19.20
CA ASP A 595 8.42 26.36 -20.29
C ASP A 595 8.83 24.94 -19.87
N TYR A 596 8.51 23.97 -20.71
CA TYR A 596 8.94 22.57 -20.48
C TYR A 596 10.46 22.52 -20.28
N PRO A 597 10.95 21.99 -19.14
CA PRO A 597 12.37 22.02 -18.81
C PRO A 597 13.18 21.05 -19.68
N PRO A 598 14.51 21.27 -19.81
CA PRO A 598 15.41 20.26 -20.38
C PRO A 598 15.30 18.92 -19.64
N GLU A 599 15.57 17.82 -20.34
CA GLU A 599 15.44 16.45 -19.80
C GLU A 599 16.23 16.26 -18.48
N GLU A 600 17.37 16.92 -18.36
CA GLU A 600 18.22 16.87 -17.17
C GLU A 600 17.58 17.53 -15.93
N GLU A 601 16.72 18.52 -16.12
CA GLU A 601 16.06 19.28 -15.06
C GLU A 601 14.62 18.80 -14.79
N TYR A 602 14.06 17.96 -15.68
CA TYR A 602 12.66 17.54 -15.63
C TYR A 602 12.26 16.88 -14.31
N GLU A 603 13.07 15.94 -13.81
CA GLU A 603 12.78 15.21 -12.58
C GLU A 603 12.80 16.11 -11.34
N GLU A 604 13.64 17.13 -11.33
CA GLU A 604 13.72 18.10 -10.24
C GLU A 604 12.48 19.04 -10.25
N GLU A 605 12.19 19.58 -11.41
CA GLU A 605 11.02 20.45 -11.60
C GLU A 605 9.72 19.73 -11.27
N MET A 606 9.57 18.48 -11.72
CA MET A 606 8.39 17.66 -11.41
C MET A 606 8.27 17.34 -9.92
N ARG A 607 9.38 17.23 -9.18
CA ARG A 607 9.32 17.08 -7.72
C ARG A 607 8.71 18.30 -7.04
N HIS A 608 9.13 19.50 -7.44
CA HIS A 608 8.57 20.76 -6.94
C HIS A 608 7.06 20.83 -7.18
N LEU A 609 6.63 20.62 -8.42
CA LEU A 609 5.21 20.65 -8.77
C LEU A 609 4.40 19.60 -8.00
N LYS A 610 4.91 18.38 -7.87
CA LYS A 610 4.24 17.32 -7.10
C LYS A 610 4.12 17.66 -5.61
N ALA A 611 5.13 18.29 -5.01
CA ALA A 611 5.10 18.71 -3.61
C ALA A 611 4.04 19.80 -3.35
N ILE A 612 4.00 20.81 -4.22
CA ILE A 612 2.99 21.87 -4.15
C ILE A 612 1.58 21.30 -4.30
N LEU A 613 1.38 20.43 -5.31
CA LEU A 613 0.09 19.80 -5.56
C LEU A 613 -0.35 18.93 -4.38
N LYS A 614 0.57 18.15 -3.80
CA LYS A 614 0.29 17.31 -2.64
C LYS A 614 -0.27 18.13 -1.46
N CYS A 615 0.30 19.31 -1.22
CA CYS A 615 -0.19 20.23 -0.20
C CYS A 615 -1.59 20.76 -0.54
N ALA A 616 -1.78 21.29 -1.76
CA ALA A 616 -3.06 21.79 -2.22
C ALA A 616 -4.18 20.75 -2.08
N LEU A 617 -3.91 19.52 -2.50
CA LEU A 617 -4.86 18.41 -2.43
C LEU A 617 -5.25 18.06 -0.98
N ALA A 618 -4.29 18.02 -0.05
CA ALA A 618 -4.58 17.74 1.35
C ALA A 618 -5.53 18.77 1.97
N HIS A 619 -5.33 20.06 1.69
CA HIS A 619 -6.21 21.13 2.16
C HIS A 619 -7.61 21.05 1.51
N ASN A 620 -7.67 20.85 0.21
CA ASN A 620 -8.94 20.78 -0.52
C ASN A 620 -9.78 19.57 -0.10
N LEU A 621 -9.14 18.43 0.18
CA LEU A 621 -9.82 17.26 0.70
C LEU A 621 -10.53 17.57 2.02
N TYR A 622 -9.81 18.22 2.94
CA TYR A 622 -10.38 18.68 4.21
C TYR A 622 -11.55 19.64 4.01
N LYS A 623 -11.40 20.63 3.14
CA LYS A 623 -12.43 21.62 2.83
C LYS A 623 -13.69 20.99 2.26
N LYS A 624 -13.55 20.14 1.22
CA LYS A 624 -14.66 19.42 0.59
C LYS A 624 -15.39 18.45 1.52
N ALA A 625 -14.66 17.73 2.34
CA ALA A 625 -15.30 16.85 3.31
C ALA A 625 -16.23 17.60 4.25
N ARG A 626 -15.95 18.90 4.49
CA ARG A 626 -16.75 19.80 5.34
C ARG A 626 -17.88 20.53 4.62
N GLU A 627 -17.72 20.88 3.35
CA GLU A 627 -18.75 21.58 2.58
C GLU A 627 -20.00 20.70 2.33
N ASN A 628 -19.86 19.40 2.37
CA ASN A 628 -20.94 18.44 2.19
C ASN A 628 -21.63 18.03 3.52
N THR A 629 -21.29 18.70 4.63
CA THR A 629 -21.92 18.55 5.95
C THR A 629 -22.83 19.74 6.29
#